data_fad111862541750d1f9ab13c437731cb
#
_entry.id   fad111862541750d1f9ab13c437731cb
#
_cell.length_a   1.000
_cell.length_b   1.000
_cell.length_c   1.000
_cell.angle_alpha   90.00
_cell.angle_beta   90.00
_cell.angle_gamma   90.00
#
_symmetry.space_group_name_H-M   'P 1'
#
loop_
_entity.id
_entity.type
_entity.pdbx_description
1 polymer ?
#
loop_
_entity_poly.entity_id
_entity_poly.type
_entity_poly.pdbx_seq_one_letter_code
_entity_poly.pdbx_strand_id
1 'polypeptide(L)'
;MTNSNQSAHFLRSIARGTSLSTDAVYTNPAGVVFMEDGFHLGINDQMAYQTRTITSTYAPFAMGVGNNGMTKEFEGSVFSPLIPSVHFAWKHNRWAVMAGIGVNGGGGSLEFDNGLGSFERQFSVLPGAISQLGQPYGLSANQYAMNMYLKGNSMTLAFNAGAAFRITDWLSVAAQVRVGVTSNGYEGHIKDIQTNPACAALGLSGNMMPASQFFQAAGAALGQISPEIAAMAGQYAALTSDHILDVKQKGTSISPVLALAFHKGKWDASVKYEFKMATELEIESAEVSAKDPVINGLFPNGAKVKSETPALLAAAVSRHFGPVKVTAQWHHYFDKDAENSFTPVIEGNTNEYMMGVEWNITDKWLVSAGVQRTQLNMNENAYSDMNFSISSWSIAAGLKYQVCDLIGINLGVMPTIYDEAVAMGKVADSGLDFQDVYNRTSIAWGIGLDFKFGK
;
A
#
# COMPACT_ATOMS: atom_id res chain seq x y z
N MET A 1 1.34 3.23 -4.44
CA MET A 1 2.77 3.49 -4.72
C MET A 1 3.37 2.31 -5.45
N THR A 2 4.19 2.57 -6.44
CA THR A 2 4.97 1.56 -7.14
C THR A 2 6.04 1.00 -6.21
N ASN A 3 6.25 -0.30 -6.25
CA ASN A 3 7.37 -0.92 -5.58
C ASN A 3 8.59 -0.89 -6.52
N SER A 4 9.55 -0.01 -6.25
CA SER A 4 10.82 0.03 -6.99
C SER A 4 11.79 -1.09 -6.57
N ASN A 5 11.45 -1.82 -5.52
CA ASN A 5 12.22 -2.93 -4.99
C ASN A 5 11.75 -4.26 -5.61
N GLN A 6 12.58 -4.83 -6.48
CA GLN A 6 12.27 -6.09 -7.18
C GLN A 6 13.30 -7.19 -6.90
N SER A 7 14.28 -6.96 -6.01
CA SER A 7 15.36 -7.92 -5.81
C SER A 7 16.10 -7.76 -4.48
N ALA A 8 16.78 -8.82 -4.04
CA ALA A 8 17.71 -8.77 -2.90
C ALA A 8 18.87 -7.78 -3.13
N HIS A 9 19.22 -7.47 -4.39
CA HIS A 9 20.20 -6.44 -4.71
C HIS A 9 19.77 -5.06 -4.23
N PHE A 10 18.46 -4.73 -4.36
CA PHE A 10 17.93 -3.48 -3.85
C PHE A 10 17.99 -3.44 -2.33
N LEU A 11 17.61 -4.52 -1.66
CA LEU A 11 17.64 -4.60 -0.20
C LEU A 11 19.04 -4.45 0.39
N ARG A 12 20.11 -4.76 -0.36
CA ARG A 12 21.46 -4.61 0.13
C ARG A 12 22.10 -3.24 -0.19
N SER A 13 21.60 -2.49 -1.20
CA SER A 13 22.30 -1.29 -1.70
C SER A 13 21.38 -0.11 -2.05
N ILE A 14 20.07 -0.31 -2.19
CA ILE A 14 19.04 0.68 -2.61
C ILE A 14 19.34 1.32 -3.98
N ALA A 15 20.42 2.07 -4.15
CA ALA A 15 20.73 2.80 -5.37
C ALA A 15 21.20 1.86 -6.49
N ARG A 16 20.26 1.32 -7.28
CA ARG A 16 20.48 0.29 -8.32
C ARG A 16 20.35 0.78 -9.76
N GLY A 17 20.11 2.10 -9.96
CA GLY A 17 19.87 2.64 -11.30
C GLY A 17 21.02 2.46 -12.29
N THR A 18 22.25 2.28 -11.82
CA THR A 18 23.42 1.96 -12.65
C THR A 18 23.87 0.50 -12.52
N SER A 19 22.97 -0.41 -12.15
CA SER A 19 23.28 -1.84 -12.04
C SER A 19 23.66 -2.43 -13.40
N LEU A 20 24.66 -3.31 -13.39
CA LEU A 20 25.07 -4.17 -14.51
C LEU A 20 24.99 -5.66 -14.07
N SER A 21 24.04 -5.99 -13.18
CA SER A 21 23.74 -7.33 -12.71
C SER A 21 22.34 -7.76 -13.18
N THR A 22 21.84 -8.91 -12.77
CA THR A 22 20.54 -9.45 -13.21
C THR A 22 19.36 -8.53 -12.89
N ASP A 23 19.42 -7.77 -11.79
CA ASP A 23 18.43 -6.77 -11.42
C ASP A 23 18.36 -5.56 -12.38
N ALA A 24 19.37 -5.39 -13.26
CA ALA A 24 19.36 -4.38 -14.31
C ALA A 24 18.17 -4.54 -15.27
N VAL A 25 17.66 -5.75 -15.46
CA VAL A 25 16.45 -6.03 -16.25
C VAL A 25 15.27 -5.14 -15.81
N TYR A 26 15.16 -4.84 -14.52
CA TYR A 26 14.14 -3.95 -13.96
C TYR A 26 14.66 -2.53 -13.70
N THR A 27 15.85 -2.40 -13.10
CA THR A 27 16.35 -1.10 -12.59
C THR A 27 17.06 -0.27 -13.65
N ASN A 28 17.78 -0.91 -14.58
CA ASN A 28 18.60 -0.26 -15.62
C ASN A 28 18.59 -1.08 -16.91
N PRO A 29 17.47 -1.19 -17.62
CA PRO A 29 17.35 -2.09 -18.77
C PRO A 29 18.36 -1.79 -19.90
N ALA A 30 18.74 -0.53 -20.10
CA ALA A 30 19.79 -0.18 -21.06
C ALA A 30 21.19 -0.63 -20.62
N GLY A 31 21.43 -0.81 -19.33
CA GLY A 31 22.69 -1.32 -18.79
C GLY A 31 22.95 -2.80 -19.06
N VAL A 32 21.91 -3.57 -19.39
CA VAL A 32 22.03 -5.02 -19.63
C VAL A 32 23.02 -5.35 -20.76
N VAL A 33 23.17 -4.50 -21.78
CA VAL A 33 24.13 -4.71 -22.88
C VAL A 33 25.60 -4.53 -22.50
N PHE A 34 25.87 -4.01 -21.29
CA PHE A 34 27.23 -3.91 -20.75
C PHE A 34 27.59 -5.08 -19.84
N MET A 35 26.65 -6.02 -19.61
CA MET A 35 26.95 -7.29 -18.99
C MET A 35 27.83 -8.14 -19.91
N GLU A 36 28.37 -9.24 -19.40
CA GLU A 36 29.12 -10.20 -20.22
C GLU A 36 28.18 -10.94 -21.18
N ASP A 37 28.72 -11.45 -22.30
CA ASP A 37 27.94 -12.26 -23.23
C ASP A 37 27.47 -13.56 -22.55
N GLY A 38 26.26 -14.00 -22.88
CA GLY A 38 25.66 -15.21 -22.33
C GLY A 38 24.26 -15.00 -21.78
N PHE A 39 23.78 -16.01 -21.07
CA PHE A 39 22.48 -15.99 -20.38
C PHE A 39 22.69 -15.63 -18.92
N HIS A 40 21.84 -14.76 -18.42
CA HIS A 40 21.82 -14.30 -17.04
C HIS A 40 20.43 -14.53 -16.46
N LEU A 41 20.37 -15.17 -15.30
CA LEU A 41 19.11 -15.43 -14.59
C LEU A 41 19.26 -15.01 -13.13
N GLY A 42 18.37 -14.15 -12.67
CA GLY A 42 18.22 -13.79 -11.27
C GLY A 42 16.93 -14.35 -10.72
N ILE A 43 17.00 -15.05 -9.60
CA ILE A 43 15.83 -15.53 -8.85
C ILE A 43 15.92 -14.92 -7.47
N ASN A 44 14.90 -14.18 -7.06
CA ASN A 44 14.89 -13.51 -5.76
C ASN A 44 13.62 -13.85 -5.01
N ASP A 45 13.76 -13.92 -3.70
CA ASP A 45 12.66 -13.86 -2.77
C ASP A 45 12.91 -12.80 -1.72
N GLN A 46 11.87 -12.07 -1.37
CA GLN A 46 11.88 -11.07 -0.33
C GLN A 46 10.76 -11.37 0.65
N MET A 47 11.01 -11.04 1.88
CA MET A 47 10.04 -11.09 2.96
C MET A 47 9.89 -9.70 3.55
N ALA A 48 8.68 -9.35 3.98
CA ALA A 48 8.42 -8.06 4.59
C ALA A 48 7.49 -8.20 5.79
N TYR A 49 7.80 -7.47 6.84
CA TYR A 49 6.91 -7.26 7.98
C TYR A 49 6.63 -5.76 8.12
N GLN A 50 5.37 -5.42 8.32
CA GLN A 50 4.93 -4.04 8.44
C GLN A 50 3.82 -3.93 9.46
N THR A 51 3.83 -2.86 10.26
CA THR A 51 2.70 -2.45 11.09
C THR A 51 2.14 -1.11 10.63
N ARG A 52 0.86 -0.91 10.83
CA ARG A 52 0.16 0.36 10.69
C ARG A 52 -0.60 0.62 11.97
N THR A 53 -0.34 1.74 12.61
CA THR A 53 -0.99 2.15 13.86
C THR A 53 -1.67 3.48 13.65
N ILE A 54 -2.97 3.54 13.94
CA ILE A 54 -3.77 4.74 13.89
C ILE A 54 -4.25 5.04 15.31
N THR A 55 -3.74 6.13 15.90
CA THR A 55 -4.21 6.63 17.19
C THR A 55 -5.29 7.68 16.94
N SER A 56 -6.55 7.30 17.15
CA SER A 56 -7.72 8.13 16.86
C SER A 56 -8.29 8.72 18.14
N THR A 57 -8.45 10.04 18.17
CA THR A 57 -9.08 10.80 19.27
C THR A 57 -10.41 11.35 18.81
N TYR A 58 -11.49 10.94 19.47
CA TYR A 58 -12.85 11.36 19.19
C TYR A 58 -13.71 11.28 20.46
N ALA A 59 -14.37 12.37 20.83
CA ALA A 59 -15.08 12.45 22.09
C ALA A 59 -16.08 11.30 22.37
N PRO A 60 -16.91 10.86 21.39
CA PRO A 60 -17.86 9.77 21.61
C PRO A 60 -17.22 8.40 21.90
N PHE A 61 -15.92 8.17 21.62
CA PHE A 61 -15.26 6.91 21.99
C PHE A 61 -15.29 6.62 23.49
N ALA A 62 -15.38 7.67 24.32
CA ALA A 62 -15.55 7.53 25.76
C ALA A 62 -16.84 6.78 26.17
N MET A 63 -17.84 6.70 25.29
CA MET A 63 -19.08 5.95 25.52
C MET A 63 -19.00 4.47 25.13
N GLY A 64 -17.91 4.02 24.53
CA GLY A 64 -17.72 2.63 24.17
C GLY A 64 -17.55 1.73 25.39
N VAL A 65 -18.21 0.59 25.41
CA VAL A 65 -18.05 -0.40 26.50
C VAL A 65 -16.58 -0.87 26.55
N GLY A 66 -15.97 -0.71 27.73
CA GLY A 66 -14.55 -1.07 27.95
C GLY A 66 -13.55 0.01 27.54
N ASN A 67 -13.99 1.14 26.97
CA ASN A 67 -13.11 2.26 26.67
C ASN A 67 -12.89 3.14 27.93
N ASN A 68 -11.61 3.57 28.08
CA ASN A 68 -11.21 4.40 29.22
C ASN A 68 -10.93 5.86 28.84
N GLY A 69 -11.52 6.35 27.72
CA GLY A 69 -11.29 7.72 27.27
C GLY A 69 -11.67 7.96 25.81
N MET A 70 -11.32 9.15 25.33
CA MET A 70 -11.64 9.61 23.98
C MET A 70 -10.62 9.16 22.93
N THR A 71 -9.51 8.55 23.34
CA THR A 71 -8.45 8.12 22.45
C THR A 71 -8.38 6.61 22.38
N LYS A 72 -8.28 6.06 21.16
CA LYS A 72 -8.24 4.64 20.86
C LYS A 72 -7.18 4.36 19.81
N GLU A 73 -6.52 3.21 19.93
CA GLU A 73 -5.52 2.74 18.98
C GLU A 73 -6.08 1.59 18.14
N PHE A 74 -5.86 1.68 16.83
CA PHE A 74 -6.21 0.67 15.83
C PHE A 74 -4.92 0.22 15.17
N GLU A 75 -4.53 -1.02 15.40
CA GLU A 75 -3.30 -1.59 14.85
C GLU A 75 -3.63 -2.65 13.80
N GLY A 76 -2.94 -2.56 12.68
CA GLY A 76 -2.94 -3.56 11.64
C GLY A 76 -1.52 -4.01 11.31
N SER A 77 -1.35 -5.30 11.05
CA SER A 77 -0.06 -5.87 10.68
C SER A 77 -0.11 -6.65 9.38
N VAL A 78 1.03 -6.71 8.70
CA VAL A 78 1.24 -7.48 7.47
C VAL A 78 2.51 -8.29 7.62
N PHE A 79 2.43 -9.58 7.39
CA PHE A 79 3.58 -10.41 7.13
C PHE A 79 3.47 -11.01 5.72
N SER A 80 4.42 -10.68 4.86
CA SER A 80 4.53 -11.22 3.50
C SER A 80 5.73 -12.14 3.45
N PRO A 81 5.55 -13.46 3.56
CA PRO A 81 6.66 -14.41 3.62
C PRO A 81 7.29 -14.69 2.26
N LEU A 82 6.64 -14.29 1.16
CA LEU A 82 7.08 -14.59 -0.20
C LEU A 82 6.72 -13.44 -1.13
N ILE A 83 7.72 -12.71 -1.60
CA ILE A 83 7.63 -11.66 -2.62
C ILE A 83 8.62 -12.00 -3.72
N PRO A 84 8.27 -12.94 -4.63
CA PRO A 84 9.21 -13.47 -5.59
C PRO A 84 9.45 -12.54 -6.76
N SER A 85 10.65 -12.61 -7.34
CA SER A 85 10.92 -12.06 -8.66
C SER A 85 11.91 -12.92 -9.43
N VAL A 86 11.79 -12.89 -10.75
CA VAL A 86 12.70 -13.55 -11.68
C VAL A 86 13.09 -12.57 -12.77
N HIS A 87 14.38 -12.45 -13.03
CA HIS A 87 14.96 -11.60 -14.05
C HIS A 87 15.79 -12.45 -15.00
N PHE A 88 15.52 -12.35 -16.29
CA PHE A 88 16.24 -13.06 -17.34
C PHE A 88 16.82 -12.06 -18.34
N ALA A 89 18.05 -12.25 -18.76
CA ALA A 89 18.67 -11.54 -19.88
C ALA A 89 19.54 -12.50 -20.71
N TRP A 90 19.45 -12.34 -22.04
CA TRP A 90 20.40 -12.89 -22.97
C TRP A 90 21.11 -11.75 -23.67
N LYS A 91 22.41 -11.69 -23.50
CA LYS A 91 23.27 -10.67 -24.09
C LYS A 91 24.21 -11.29 -25.10
N HIS A 92 24.28 -10.71 -26.30
CA HIS A 92 25.20 -11.12 -27.36
C HIS A 92 25.70 -9.91 -28.15
N ASN A 93 26.99 -9.69 -28.14
CA ASN A 93 27.64 -8.56 -28.82
C ASN A 93 27.03 -7.20 -28.40
N ARG A 94 26.29 -6.54 -29.32
CA ARG A 94 25.65 -5.21 -29.11
C ARG A 94 24.18 -5.30 -28.70
N TRP A 95 23.61 -6.51 -28.64
CA TRP A 95 22.20 -6.71 -28.34
C TRP A 95 22.00 -7.43 -27.01
N ALA A 96 20.94 -7.09 -26.36
CA ALA A 96 20.37 -7.90 -25.28
C ALA A 96 18.86 -7.97 -25.40
N VAL A 97 18.29 -9.15 -25.09
CA VAL A 97 16.88 -9.31 -24.85
C VAL A 97 16.67 -9.67 -23.39
N MET A 98 15.58 -9.26 -22.81
CA MET A 98 15.34 -9.40 -21.40
C MET A 98 13.87 -9.60 -21.08
N ALA A 99 13.62 -10.33 -20.01
CA ALA A 99 12.29 -10.55 -19.46
C ALA A 99 12.36 -10.62 -17.94
N GLY A 100 11.27 -10.28 -17.29
CA GLY A 100 11.17 -10.36 -15.85
C GLY A 100 9.73 -10.51 -15.39
N ILE A 101 9.58 -11.06 -14.19
CA ILE A 101 8.33 -11.12 -13.46
C ILE A 101 8.59 -10.75 -12.00
N GLY A 102 7.71 -9.97 -11.41
CA GLY A 102 7.82 -9.61 -9.99
C GLY A 102 6.60 -8.85 -9.50
N VAL A 103 6.52 -8.66 -8.19
CA VAL A 103 5.44 -7.92 -7.54
C VAL A 103 5.72 -6.42 -7.67
N ASN A 104 4.91 -5.70 -8.47
CA ASN A 104 5.08 -4.27 -8.75
C ASN A 104 4.30 -3.36 -7.79
N GLY A 105 3.42 -3.93 -6.97
CA GLY A 105 2.65 -3.20 -5.97
C GLY A 105 1.95 -4.16 -5.03
N GLY A 106 1.76 -3.76 -3.77
CA GLY A 106 1.18 -4.61 -2.75
C GLY A 106 2.08 -5.79 -2.37
N GLY A 107 1.50 -6.97 -2.21
CA GLY A 107 2.21 -8.22 -1.90
C GLY A 107 1.96 -8.75 -0.49
N GLY A 108 0.96 -8.22 0.22
CA GLY A 108 0.60 -8.70 1.55
C GLY A 108 -0.88 -8.50 1.87
N SER A 109 -1.29 -9.06 2.99
CA SER A 109 -2.61 -8.90 3.59
C SER A 109 -2.48 -8.12 4.89
N LEU A 110 -3.21 -7.02 5.01
CA LEU A 110 -3.28 -6.16 6.19
C LEU A 110 -4.55 -6.51 6.97
N GLU A 111 -4.41 -6.83 8.23
CA GLU A 111 -5.52 -7.22 9.10
C GLU A 111 -5.62 -6.27 10.28
N PHE A 112 -6.85 -5.79 10.55
CA PHE A 112 -7.22 -4.99 11.71
C PHE A 112 -8.27 -5.75 12.51
N ASP A 113 -7.85 -6.40 13.60
CA ASP A 113 -8.71 -7.27 14.40
C ASP A 113 -9.81 -6.49 15.16
N ASN A 114 -9.59 -5.20 15.38
CA ASN A 114 -10.54 -4.31 16.07
C ASN A 114 -11.19 -3.30 15.09
N GLY A 115 -11.12 -3.56 13.78
CA GLY A 115 -11.63 -2.66 12.75
C GLY A 115 -10.87 -1.35 12.66
N LEU A 116 -11.55 -0.28 12.26
CA LEU A 116 -10.97 1.03 12.00
C LEU A 116 -11.70 2.13 12.75
N GLY A 117 -10.97 3.19 13.11
CA GLY A 117 -11.50 4.36 13.80
C GLY A 117 -12.59 5.09 13.02
N SER A 118 -12.46 5.17 11.68
CA SER A 118 -13.47 5.77 10.81
C SER A 118 -14.82 5.04 10.87
N PHE A 119 -14.80 3.73 10.99
CA PHE A 119 -16.03 2.93 11.12
C PHE A 119 -16.63 3.11 12.51
N GLU A 120 -15.83 3.02 13.56
CA GLU A 120 -16.33 3.18 14.93
C GLU A 120 -16.91 4.57 15.17
N ARG A 121 -16.34 5.63 14.58
CA ARG A 121 -16.85 7.01 14.70
C ARG A 121 -18.32 7.13 14.27
N GLN A 122 -18.74 6.40 13.23
CA GLN A 122 -20.13 6.45 12.74
C GLN A 122 -21.13 5.94 13.77
N PHE A 123 -20.78 4.95 14.56
CA PHE A 123 -21.67 4.29 15.51
C PHE A 123 -21.50 4.79 16.96
N SER A 124 -20.33 5.33 17.28
CA SER A 124 -20.03 5.86 18.62
C SER A 124 -20.91 7.05 19.03
N VAL A 125 -21.54 7.71 18.07
CA VAL A 125 -22.46 8.84 18.31
C VAL A 125 -23.88 8.38 18.66
N LEU A 126 -24.25 7.11 18.45
CA LEU A 126 -25.60 6.59 18.67
C LEU A 126 -26.16 6.89 20.07
N PRO A 127 -25.43 6.69 21.19
CA PRO A 127 -25.98 6.99 22.52
C PRO A 127 -26.33 8.47 22.68
N GLY A 128 -25.47 9.36 22.18
CA GLY A 128 -25.73 10.81 22.20
C GLY A 128 -26.93 11.21 21.36
N ALA A 129 -27.07 10.65 20.14
CA ALA A 129 -28.19 10.90 19.25
C ALA A 129 -29.53 10.41 19.86
N ILE A 130 -29.54 9.21 20.45
CA ILE A 130 -30.70 8.65 21.14
C ILE A 130 -31.12 9.54 22.30
N SER A 131 -30.15 9.99 23.12
CA SER A 131 -30.42 10.87 24.26
C SER A 131 -30.94 12.24 23.80
N GLN A 132 -30.40 12.86 22.77
CA GLN A 132 -30.81 14.13 22.25
C GLN A 132 -32.24 14.10 21.67
N LEU A 133 -32.55 13.11 20.84
CA LEU A 133 -33.87 12.95 20.22
C LEU A 133 -34.91 12.48 21.23
N GLY A 134 -34.51 11.73 22.23
CA GLY A 134 -35.37 11.15 23.24
C GLY A 134 -35.61 12.01 24.48
N GLN A 135 -34.90 13.13 24.63
CA GLN A 135 -34.98 14.01 25.81
C GLN A 135 -36.40 14.40 26.20
N PRO A 136 -37.30 14.79 25.27
CA PRO A 136 -38.69 15.16 25.62
C PRO A 136 -39.48 14.00 26.22
N TYR A 137 -39.04 12.75 26.02
CA TYR A 137 -39.72 11.53 26.47
C TYR A 137 -38.99 10.84 27.63
N GLY A 138 -37.94 11.47 28.15
CA GLY A 138 -37.09 10.86 29.21
C GLY A 138 -36.25 9.67 28.74
N LEU A 139 -36.03 9.55 27.44
CA LEU A 139 -35.15 8.54 26.86
C LEU A 139 -33.70 9.02 26.93
N SER A 140 -32.79 8.15 27.34
CA SER A 140 -31.36 8.37 27.40
C SER A 140 -30.58 7.12 26.99
N ALA A 141 -29.36 7.29 26.49
CA ALA A 141 -28.37 6.23 26.30
C ALA A 141 -26.98 6.84 26.51
N ASN A 142 -26.05 6.05 26.99
CA ASN A 142 -24.68 6.51 27.29
C ASN A 142 -23.58 5.50 26.95
N GLN A 143 -23.95 4.37 26.40
CA GLN A 143 -23.00 3.32 25.99
C GLN A 143 -23.34 2.73 24.63
N TYR A 144 -22.29 2.33 23.90
CA TYR A 144 -22.37 1.51 22.70
C TYR A 144 -21.35 0.37 22.77
N ALA A 145 -21.60 -0.70 22.01
CA ALA A 145 -20.66 -1.76 21.74
C ALA A 145 -20.81 -2.20 20.28
N MET A 146 -19.76 -2.76 19.73
CA MET A 146 -19.78 -3.33 18.38
C MET A 146 -18.59 -4.28 18.20
N ASN A 147 -18.70 -5.15 17.21
CA ASN A 147 -17.63 -6.04 16.77
C ASN A 147 -17.25 -5.68 15.34
N MET A 148 -15.97 -5.34 15.12
CA MET A 148 -15.45 -4.94 13.83
C MET A 148 -14.20 -5.74 13.48
N TYR A 149 -14.07 -6.06 12.22
CA TYR A 149 -12.89 -6.68 11.63
C TYR A 149 -12.72 -6.17 10.21
N LEU A 150 -11.49 -5.93 9.80
CA LEU A 150 -11.18 -5.59 8.41
C LEU A 150 -9.87 -6.26 7.98
N LYS A 151 -9.92 -6.89 6.82
CA LYS A 151 -8.77 -7.44 6.12
C LYS A 151 -8.75 -6.89 4.70
N GLY A 152 -7.62 -6.34 4.32
CA GLY A 152 -7.36 -5.87 2.95
C GLY A 152 -6.13 -6.54 2.37
N ASN A 153 -6.22 -7.07 1.18
CA ASN A 153 -5.07 -7.53 0.42
C ASN A 153 -4.97 -6.79 -0.91
N SER A 154 -3.76 -6.60 -1.40
CA SER A 154 -3.51 -5.99 -2.70
C SER A 154 -2.24 -6.59 -3.29
N MET A 155 -2.30 -6.96 -4.57
CA MET A 155 -1.15 -7.44 -5.30
C MET A 155 -1.24 -7.04 -6.77
N THR A 156 -0.17 -6.43 -7.28
CA THR A 156 0.04 -6.24 -8.73
C THR A 156 1.26 -7.04 -9.15
N LEU A 157 1.03 -8.11 -9.88
CA LEU A 157 2.09 -8.88 -10.53
C LEU A 157 2.41 -8.26 -11.87
N ALA A 158 3.69 -7.97 -12.15
CA ALA A 158 4.12 -7.37 -13.39
C ALA A 158 5.05 -8.30 -14.18
N PHE A 159 4.78 -8.38 -15.47
CA PHE A 159 5.60 -9.04 -16.48
C PHE A 159 6.23 -7.95 -17.34
N ASN A 160 7.54 -7.97 -17.50
CA ASN A 160 8.25 -7.07 -18.39
C ASN A 160 9.08 -7.84 -19.40
N ALA A 161 9.07 -7.36 -20.63
CA ALA A 161 9.90 -7.91 -21.71
C ALA A 161 10.40 -6.77 -22.59
N GLY A 162 11.63 -6.90 -23.11
CA GLY A 162 12.19 -5.85 -23.95
C GLY A 162 13.55 -6.20 -24.50
N ALA A 163 14.15 -5.22 -25.15
CA ALA A 163 15.46 -5.33 -25.75
C ALA A 163 16.30 -4.07 -25.49
N ALA A 164 17.61 -4.24 -25.51
CA ALA A 164 18.58 -3.17 -25.43
C ALA A 164 19.59 -3.29 -26.55
N PHE A 165 20.12 -2.14 -26.98
CA PHE A 165 21.11 -2.03 -28.03
C PHE A 165 22.23 -1.07 -27.65
N ARG A 166 23.48 -1.50 -27.80
CA ARG A 166 24.68 -0.70 -27.59
C ARG A 166 24.99 0.10 -28.83
N ILE A 167 24.69 1.41 -28.82
CA ILE A 167 24.91 2.33 -29.95
C ILE A 167 26.38 2.55 -30.16
N THR A 168 27.10 2.89 -29.09
CA THR A 168 28.55 3.03 -29.05
C THR A 168 29.11 2.11 -27.97
N ASP A 169 30.43 2.07 -27.79
CA ASP A 169 31.05 1.27 -26.75
C ASP A 169 30.72 1.76 -25.32
N TRP A 170 30.17 2.94 -25.20
CA TRP A 170 29.84 3.58 -23.90
C TRP A 170 28.40 4.04 -23.78
N LEU A 171 27.55 3.95 -24.82
CA LEU A 171 26.17 4.40 -24.82
C LEU A 171 25.23 3.30 -25.33
N SER A 172 24.12 3.10 -24.63
CA SER A 172 23.09 2.15 -24.98
C SER A 172 21.68 2.71 -24.77
N VAL A 173 20.71 2.08 -25.43
CA VAL A 173 19.29 2.36 -25.34
C VAL A 173 18.53 1.07 -25.04
N ALA A 174 17.38 1.17 -24.39
CA ALA A 174 16.47 0.04 -24.22
C ALA A 174 15.02 0.47 -24.32
N ALA A 175 14.19 -0.46 -24.80
CA ALA A 175 12.75 -0.37 -24.77
C ALA A 175 12.18 -1.67 -24.21
N GLN A 176 11.20 -1.53 -23.29
CA GLN A 176 10.46 -2.64 -22.70
C GLN A 176 8.97 -2.34 -22.69
N VAL A 177 8.17 -3.39 -22.59
CA VAL A 177 6.75 -3.32 -22.26
C VAL A 177 6.55 -4.04 -20.94
N ARG A 178 5.79 -3.40 -20.04
CA ARG A 178 5.37 -3.98 -18.76
C ARG A 178 3.87 -4.20 -18.80
N VAL A 179 3.43 -5.41 -18.43
CA VAL A 179 2.03 -5.78 -18.27
C VAL A 179 1.79 -6.06 -16.80
N GLY A 180 0.86 -5.33 -16.20
CA GLY A 180 0.44 -5.51 -14.80
C GLY A 180 -0.88 -6.25 -14.72
N VAL A 181 -0.98 -7.19 -13.77
CA VAL A 181 -2.22 -7.85 -13.37
C VAL A 181 -2.44 -7.55 -11.90
N THR A 182 -3.50 -6.79 -11.62
CA THR A 182 -3.84 -6.34 -10.25
C THR A 182 -5.02 -7.15 -9.72
N SER A 183 -4.90 -7.59 -8.48
CA SER A 183 -5.96 -8.22 -7.71
C SER A 183 -5.95 -7.66 -6.30
N ASN A 184 -7.07 -7.07 -5.88
CA ASN A 184 -7.31 -6.61 -4.51
C ASN A 184 -8.46 -7.42 -3.92
N GLY A 185 -8.49 -7.55 -2.60
CA GLY A 185 -9.59 -8.16 -1.85
C GLY A 185 -9.81 -7.40 -0.56
N TYR A 186 -11.08 -7.27 -0.18
CA TYR A 186 -11.50 -6.67 1.09
C TYR A 186 -12.50 -7.59 1.74
N GLU A 187 -12.18 -8.04 2.94
CA GLU A 187 -13.04 -8.88 3.77
C GLU A 187 -13.21 -8.22 5.13
N GLY A 188 -14.41 -8.27 5.68
CA GLY A 188 -14.61 -7.69 6.98
C GLY A 188 -16.06 -7.76 7.45
N HIS A 189 -16.28 -7.21 8.62
CA HIS A 189 -17.63 -7.08 9.16
C HIS A 189 -17.71 -5.94 10.19
N ILE A 190 -18.91 -5.41 10.33
CA ILE A 190 -19.37 -4.61 11.44
C ILE A 190 -20.63 -5.30 11.95
N LYS A 191 -20.59 -5.84 13.17
CA LYS A 191 -21.65 -6.66 13.74
C LYS A 191 -21.92 -6.33 15.19
N ASP A 192 -23.00 -6.86 15.72
CA ASP A 192 -23.38 -6.75 17.13
C ASP A 192 -23.38 -5.29 17.60
N ILE A 193 -23.89 -4.38 16.78
CA ILE A 193 -24.00 -2.97 17.13
C ILE A 193 -25.08 -2.82 18.20
N GLN A 194 -24.66 -2.44 19.39
CA GLN A 194 -25.52 -2.35 20.58
C GLN A 194 -25.48 -0.94 21.19
N THR A 195 -26.56 -0.61 21.89
CA THR A 195 -26.68 0.60 22.73
C THR A 195 -27.53 0.26 23.97
N ASN A 196 -27.52 1.15 24.96
CA ASN A 196 -28.22 0.95 26.24
C ASN A 196 -29.32 1.97 26.49
N PRO A 197 -30.41 1.98 25.71
CA PRO A 197 -31.50 2.93 25.90
C PRO A 197 -32.20 2.73 27.25
N ALA A 198 -32.41 3.82 27.99
CA ALA A 198 -33.10 3.87 29.26
C ALA A 198 -34.29 4.83 29.21
N CYS A 199 -35.49 4.35 29.51
CA CYS A 199 -36.70 5.16 29.62
C CYS A 199 -37.75 4.40 30.46
N ALA A 200 -38.03 4.85 31.64
CA ALA A 200 -39.00 4.20 32.55
C ALA A 200 -40.41 4.12 31.95
N ALA A 201 -40.86 5.14 31.23
CA ALA A 201 -42.17 5.18 30.59
C ALA A 201 -42.34 4.12 29.47
N LEU A 202 -41.23 3.68 28.87
CA LEU A 202 -41.18 2.66 27.79
C LEU A 202 -40.71 1.32 28.31
N GLY A 203 -40.48 1.15 29.63
CA GLY A 203 -39.94 -0.09 30.19
C GLY A 203 -38.50 -0.42 29.80
N LEU A 204 -37.74 0.56 29.32
CA LEU A 204 -36.36 0.41 28.94
C LEU A 204 -35.45 0.61 30.16
N SER A 205 -34.67 -0.41 30.51
CA SER A 205 -33.91 -0.49 31.78
C SER A 205 -32.46 0.04 31.65
N GLY A 206 -32.00 0.47 30.48
CA GLY A 206 -30.61 0.85 30.27
C GLY A 206 -29.65 -0.34 30.06
N ASN A 207 -30.18 -1.53 29.83
CA ASN A 207 -29.37 -2.68 29.44
C ASN A 207 -28.94 -2.57 27.98
N MET A 208 -27.77 -3.12 27.66
CA MET A 208 -27.30 -3.26 26.28
C MET A 208 -28.28 -4.10 25.47
N MET A 209 -28.63 -3.62 24.28
CA MET A 209 -29.49 -4.32 23.32
C MET A 209 -29.08 -3.98 21.88
N PRO A 210 -29.40 -4.83 20.88
CA PRO A 210 -29.12 -4.53 19.48
C PRO A 210 -29.78 -3.21 19.08
N ALA A 211 -28.96 -2.30 18.54
CA ALA A 211 -29.41 -0.95 18.14
C ALA A 211 -30.46 -1.03 17.03
N SER A 212 -30.33 -1.98 16.09
CA SER A 212 -31.30 -2.21 15.01
C SER A 212 -32.69 -2.58 15.55
N GLN A 213 -32.76 -3.42 16.59
CA GLN A 213 -34.02 -3.81 17.23
C GLN A 213 -34.65 -2.63 17.98
N PHE A 214 -33.83 -1.82 18.67
CA PHE A 214 -34.29 -0.59 19.32
C PHE A 214 -34.94 0.35 18.30
N PHE A 215 -34.27 0.63 17.19
CA PHE A 215 -34.80 1.53 16.17
C PHE A 215 -36.05 0.97 15.45
N GLN A 216 -36.12 -0.33 15.21
CA GLN A 216 -37.32 -0.97 14.66
C GLN A 216 -38.53 -0.80 15.61
N ALA A 217 -38.33 -1.05 16.90
CA ALA A 217 -39.38 -0.90 17.91
C ALA A 217 -39.81 0.57 18.05
N ALA A 218 -38.86 1.51 18.05
CA ALA A 218 -39.13 2.95 18.09
C ALA A 218 -39.91 3.40 16.84
N GLY A 219 -39.53 2.94 15.66
CA GLY A 219 -40.24 3.25 14.41
C GLY A 219 -41.67 2.71 14.39
N ALA A 220 -41.89 1.49 14.88
CA ALA A 220 -43.23 0.90 14.99
C ALA A 220 -44.12 1.67 15.99
N ALA A 221 -43.56 2.07 17.13
CA ALA A 221 -44.32 2.78 18.17
C ALA A 221 -44.68 4.24 17.77
N LEU A 222 -43.72 4.94 17.12
CA LEU A 222 -43.86 6.36 16.78
C LEU A 222 -44.39 6.59 15.36
N GLY A 223 -44.41 5.57 14.51
CA GLY A 223 -44.84 5.71 13.12
C GLY A 223 -46.30 6.08 12.92
N GLN A 224 -47.16 5.79 13.91
CA GLN A 224 -48.56 6.24 13.89
C GLN A 224 -48.69 7.72 14.25
N ILE A 225 -47.67 8.30 14.90
CA ILE A 225 -47.65 9.69 15.33
C ILE A 225 -46.95 10.57 14.28
N SER A 226 -45.83 10.07 13.72
CA SER A 226 -45.07 10.76 12.68
C SER A 226 -44.45 9.76 11.73
N PRO A 227 -44.91 9.71 10.46
CA PRO A 227 -44.30 8.87 9.41
C PRO A 227 -42.81 9.23 9.14
N GLU A 228 -42.41 10.47 9.37
CA GLU A 228 -41.04 10.94 9.18
C GLU A 228 -40.08 10.31 10.21
N ILE A 229 -40.54 10.26 11.49
CA ILE A 229 -39.78 9.60 12.56
C ILE A 229 -39.69 8.10 12.29
N ALA A 230 -40.74 7.47 11.80
CA ALA A 230 -40.71 6.06 11.42
C ALA A 230 -39.72 5.78 10.30
N ALA A 231 -39.70 6.63 9.27
CA ALA A 231 -38.75 6.51 8.15
C ALA A 231 -37.29 6.66 8.64
N MET A 232 -37.01 7.65 9.48
CA MET A 232 -35.70 7.88 10.07
C MET A 232 -35.27 6.69 10.96
N ALA A 233 -36.17 6.18 11.81
CA ALA A 233 -35.88 5.00 12.63
C ALA A 233 -35.60 3.76 11.75
N GLY A 234 -36.32 3.59 10.64
CA GLY A 234 -36.07 2.54 9.66
C GLY A 234 -34.67 2.64 9.04
N GLN A 235 -34.22 3.84 8.71
CA GLN A 235 -32.86 4.06 8.20
C GLN A 235 -31.80 3.72 9.25
N TYR A 236 -31.96 4.18 10.49
CA TYR A 236 -31.04 3.82 11.57
C TYR A 236 -31.06 2.32 11.88
N ALA A 237 -32.20 1.67 11.80
CA ALA A 237 -32.32 0.22 11.97
C ALA A 237 -31.52 -0.54 10.89
N ALA A 238 -31.57 -0.08 9.64
CA ALA A 238 -30.78 -0.63 8.55
C ALA A 238 -29.29 -0.38 8.73
N LEU A 239 -28.91 0.87 9.07
CA LEU A 239 -27.50 1.25 9.30
C LEU A 239 -26.86 0.54 10.49
N THR A 240 -27.63 0.14 11.50
CA THR A 240 -27.16 -0.54 12.71
C THR A 240 -27.37 -2.05 12.67
N SER A 241 -27.74 -2.61 11.53
CA SER A 241 -27.74 -4.07 11.29
C SER A 241 -26.32 -4.58 11.07
N ASP A 242 -26.17 -5.89 11.00
CA ASP A 242 -24.89 -6.50 10.67
C ASP A 242 -24.53 -6.26 9.20
N HIS A 243 -23.29 -5.79 8.97
CA HIS A 243 -22.73 -5.57 7.63
C HIS A 243 -21.57 -6.52 7.39
N ILE A 244 -21.55 -7.16 6.24
CA ILE A 244 -20.48 -8.09 5.82
C ILE A 244 -19.87 -7.57 4.53
N LEU A 245 -18.55 -7.36 4.56
CA LEU A 245 -17.74 -6.97 3.42
C LEU A 245 -17.01 -8.19 2.86
N ASP A 246 -17.25 -8.54 1.61
CA ASP A 246 -16.50 -9.50 0.80
C ASP A 246 -16.52 -8.99 -0.63
N VAL A 247 -15.43 -8.32 -1.02
CA VAL A 247 -15.28 -7.62 -2.29
C VAL A 247 -13.92 -7.92 -2.89
N LYS A 248 -13.90 -8.17 -4.19
CA LYS A 248 -12.69 -8.33 -4.99
C LYS A 248 -12.64 -7.26 -6.07
N GLN A 249 -11.43 -6.87 -6.43
CA GLN A 249 -11.20 -5.94 -7.52
C GLN A 249 -10.11 -6.53 -8.41
N LYS A 250 -10.32 -6.54 -9.72
CA LYS A 250 -9.36 -7.07 -10.69
C LYS A 250 -9.19 -6.12 -11.86
N GLY A 251 -7.96 -6.04 -12.36
CA GLY A 251 -7.65 -5.23 -13.53
C GLY A 251 -6.32 -5.60 -14.16
N THR A 252 -6.17 -5.18 -15.39
CA THR A 252 -4.92 -5.32 -16.15
C THR A 252 -4.47 -3.98 -16.67
N SER A 253 -3.17 -3.82 -16.85
CA SER A 253 -2.56 -2.59 -17.34
C SER A 253 -1.33 -2.88 -18.18
N ILE A 254 -0.97 -1.93 -19.03
CA ILE A 254 0.21 -2.00 -19.88
C ILE A 254 0.94 -0.68 -19.83
N SER A 255 2.29 -0.72 -19.77
CA SER A 255 3.12 0.47 -19.77
C SER A 255 4.41 0.23 -20.55
N PRO A 256 4.77 1.12 -21.48
CA PRO A 256 6.10 1.16 -22.06
C PRO A 256 7.13 1.62 -21.04
N VAL A 257 8.39 1.19 -21.25
CA VAL A 257 9.56 1.67 -20.50
C VAL A 257 10.67 1.97 -21.49
N LEU A 258 11.26 3.15 -21.40
CA LEU A 258 12.40 3.57 -22.20
C LEU A 258 13.59 3.87 -21.29
N ALA A 259 14.79 3.51 -21.73
CA ALA A 259 16.00 3.78 -20.95
C ALA A 259 17.22 4.08 -21.83
N LEU A 260 18.12 4.86 -21.22
CA LEU A 260 19.46 5.15 -21.71
C LEU A 260 20.47 4.74 -20.62
N ALA A 261 21.60 4.18 -20.99
CA ALA A 261 22.70 3.95 -20.07
C ALA A 261 24.04 4.34 -20.71
N PHE A 262 24.88 4.91 -19.85
CA PHE A 262 26.24 5.30 -20.15
C PHE A 262 27.19 4.48 -19.26
N HIS A 263 28.21 3.88 -19.88
CA HIS A 263 29.26 3.12 -19.20
C HIS A 263 30.61 3.45 -19.83
N LYS A 264 31.44 4.22 -19.13
CA LYS A 264 32.78 4.57 -19.64
C LYS A 264 33.79 4.79 -18.52
N GLY A 265 34.81 3.95 -18.52
CA GLY A 265 35.91 4.08 -17.56
C GLY A 265 35.46 3.83 -16.13
N LYS A 266 35.49 4.83 -15.27
CA LYS A 266 35.09 4.76 -13.88
C LYS A 266 33.67 5.28 -13.63
N TRP A 267 32.92 5.61 -14.66
CA TRP A 267 31.63 6.24 -14.55
C TRP A 267 30.54 5.41 -15.22
N ASP A 268 29.43 5.26 -14.52
CA ASP A 268 28.16 4.78 -15.07
C ASP A 268 27.09 5.84 -14.82
N ALA A 269 26.17 5.98 -15.77
CA ALA A 269 24.97 6.80 -15.59
C ALA A 269 23.79 6.16 -16.33
N SER A 270 22.58 6.45 -15.88
CA SER A 270 21.37 6.01 -16.55
C SER A 270 20.22 6.99 -16.37
N VAL A 271 19.32 6.95 -17.34
CA VAL A 271 17.99 7.58 -17.26
C VAL A 271 16.98 6.55 -17.74
N LYS A 272 15.91 6.38 -16.99
CA LYS A 272 14.79 5.49 -17.32
C LYS A 272 13.48 6.24 -17.16
N TYR A 273 12.59 6.12 -18.13
CA TYR A 273 11.22 6.62 -18.07
C TYR A 273 10.24 5.46 -18.18
N GLU A 274 9.42 5.30 -17.17
CA GLU A 274 8.30 4.36 -17.14
C GLU A 274 7.02 5.17 -17.35
N PHE A 275 6.26 4.83 -18.39
CA PHE A 275 4.99 5.50 -18.64
C PHE A 275 3.95 5.12 -17.60
N LYS A 276 2.94 5.95 -17.42
CA LYS A 276 1.81 5.69 -16.53
C LYS A 276 1.14 4.35 -16.86
N MET A 277 0.85 3.55 -15.85
CA MET A 277 0.05 2.34 -15.99
C MET A 277 -1.42 2.70 -15.69
N ALA A 278 -2.18 2.95 -16.74
CA ALA A 278 -3.62 3.18 -16.62
C ALA A 278 -4.30 1.85 -16.26
N THR A 279 -4.83 1.74 -15.05
CA THR A 279 -5.50 0.55 -14.55
C THR A 279 -6.93 0.89 -14.17
N GLU A 280 -7.91 0.20 -14.75
CA GLU A 280 -9.28 0.16 -14.27
C GLU A 280 -9.49 -1.17 -13.54
N LEU A 281 -10.00 -1.11 -12.32
CA LEU A 281 -10.35 -2.27 -11.51
C LEU A 281 -11.86 -2.46 -11.55
N GLU A 282 -12.31 -3.63 -11.94
CA GLU A 282 -13.71 -4.03 -11.87
C GLU A 282 -14.01 -4.60 -10.47
N ILE A 283 -15.09 -4.14 -9.86
CA ILE A 283 -15.55 -4.54 -8.53
C ILE A 283 -16.44 -5.78 -8.65
N GLU A 284 -16.05 -6.86 -8.01
CA GLU A 284 -16.81 -8.10 -7.87
C GLU A 284 -17.20 -8.25 -6.37
N SER A 285 -18.45 -8.02 -6.02
CA SER A 285 -18.93 -8.19 -4.65
C SER A 285 -19.63 -9.55 -4.48
N ALA A 286 -19.38 -10.22 -3.35
CA ALA A 286 -20.17 -11.37 -2.97
C ALA A 286 -21.65 -11.00 -2.81
N GLU A 287 -22.56 -11.98 -2.93
CA GLU A 287 -24.02 -11.74 -2.91
C GLU A 287 -24.46 -11.02 -1.63
N VAL A 288 -23.88 -11.34 -0.47
CA VAL A 288 -24.16 -10.70 0.81
C VAL A 288 -23.80 -9.23 0.80
N SER A 289 -22.63 -8.88 0.25
CA SER A 289 -22.15 -7.49 0.15
C SER A 289 -22.90 -6.72 -0.91
N ALA A 290 -23.21 -7.34 -2.05
CA ALA A 290 -23.94 -6.72 -3.14
C ALA A 290 -25.40 -6.38 -2.79
N LYS A 291 -26.01 -7.14 -1.86
CA LYS A 291 -27.38 -6.90 -1.35
C LYS A 291 -27.43 -5.92 -0.19
N ASP A 292 -26.31 -5.70 0.49
CA ASP A 292 -26.22 -4.73 1.58
C ASP A 292 -26.12 -3.31 0.99
N PRO A 293 -27.11 -2.42 1.26
CA PRO A 293 -27.12 -1.09 0.67
C PRO A 293 -25.94 -0.19 1.11
N VAL A 294 -25.41 -0.41 2.31
CA VAL A 294 -24.25 0.34 2.83
C VAL A 294 -22.97 -0.12 2.12
N ILE A 295 -22.74 -1.41 2.07
CA ILE A 295 -21.55 -1.98 1.42
C ILE A 295 -21.60 -1.75 -0.10
N ASN A 296 -22.75 -1.96 -0.73
CA ASN A 296 -22.90 -1.73 -2.17
C ASN A 296 -22.79 -0.23 -2.53
N GLY A 297 -23.12 0.66 -1.61
CA GLY A 297 -22.87 2.10 -1.78
C GLY A 297 -21.39 2.45 -1.83
N LEU A 298 -20.55 1.76 -1.03
CA LEU A 298 -19.10 1.94 -1.00
C LEU A 298 -18.37 1.19 -2.13
N PHE A 299 -18.85 0.00 -2.47
CA PHE A 299 -18.29 -0.90 -3.48
C PHE A 299 -19.38 -1.38 -4.44
N PRO A 300 -19.86 -0.55 -5.36
CA PRO A 300 -20.94 -0.91 -6.28
C PRO A 300 -20.52 -2.11 -7.14
N ASN A 301 -21.26 -3.20 -7.06
CA ASN A 301 -20.96 -4.43 -7.82
C ASN A 301 -21.00 -4.17 -9.34
N GLY A 302 -19.97 -4.62 -10.06
CA GLY A 302 -19.79 -4.41 -11.49
C GLY A 302 -19.27 -3.01 -11.87
N ALA A 303 -19.08 -2.09 -10.91
CA ALA A 303 -18.50 -0.79 -11.19
C ALA A 303 -17.00 -0.88 -11.46
N LYS A 304 -16.48 0.09 -12.21
CA LYS A 304 -15.07 0.24 -12.51
C LYS A 304 -14.51 1.44 -11.74
N VAL A 305 -13.38 1.23 -11.11
CA VAL A 305 -12.65 2.27 -10.37
C VAL A 305 -11.25 2.43 -10.92
N LYS A 306 -10.77 3.65 -11.01
CA LYS A 306 -9.41 3.94 -11.46
C LYS A 306 -8.41 3.65 -10.34
N SER A 307 -7.33 2.95 -10.69
CA SER A 307 -6.19 2.65 -9.82
C SER A 307 -4.91 2.74 -10.64
N GLU A 308 -4.57 3.95 -11.07
CA GLU A 308 -3.44 4.19 -11.94
C GLU A 308 -2.12 4.22 -11.15
N THR A 309 -1.08 3.65 -11.75
CA THR A 309 0.28 3.81 -11.26
C THR A 309 0.92 5.00 -11.98
N PRO A 310 1.48 5.99 -11.28
CA PRO A 310 2.07 7.17 -11.89
C PRO A 310 3.25 6.81 -12.81
N ALA A 311 3.52 7.67 -13.79
CA ALA A 311 4.76 7.60 -14.55
C ALA A 311 5.96 7.86 -13.63
N LEU A 312 7.11 7.29 -13.98
CA LEU A 312 8.36 7.41 -13.22
C LEU A 312 9.50 7.85 -14.13
N LEU A 313 10.16 8.94 -13.75
CA LEU A 313 11.47 9.30 -14.24
C LEU A 313 12.52 8.92 -13.20
N ALA A 314 13.46 8.04 -13.58
CA ALA A 314 14.57 7.61 -12.73
C ALA A 314 15.89 8.02 -13.37
N ALA A 315 16.79 8.63 -12.60
CA ALA A 315 18.14 8.99 -13.02
C ALA A 315 19.15 8.53 -11.99
N ALA A 316 20.28 8.02 -12.44
CA ALA A 316 21.35 7.56 -11.55
C ALA A 316 22.73 7.83 -12.14
N VAL A 317 23.69 8.02 -11.25
CA VAL A 317 25.10 8.12 -11.57
C VAL A 317 25.93 7.37 -10.56
N SER A 318 26.96 6.69 -11.01
CA SER A 318 27.91 6.05 -10.12
C SER A 318 29.36 6.27 -10.55
N ARG A 319 30.26 6.14 -9.58
CA ARG A 319 31.71 6.22 -9.78
C ARG A 319 32.42 5.09 -9.05
N HIS A 320 33.37 4.49 -9.73
CA HIS A 320 34.25 3.47 -9.20
C HIS A 320 35.55 4.08 -8.64
N PHE A 321 35.86 3.76 -7.37
CA PHE A 321 37.08 4.14 -6.65
C PHE A 321 37.83 2.85 -6.27
N GLY A 322 38.53 2.26 -7.26
CA GLY A 322 39.11 0.93 -7.08
C GLY A 322 38.02 -0.12 -6.80
N PRO A 323 38.07 -0.80 -5.64
CA PRO A 323 37.08 -1.83 -5.30
C PRO A 323 35.74 -1.27 -4.81
N VAL A 324 35.62 0.05 -4.63
CA VAL A 324 34.41 0.70 -4.12
C VAL A 324 33.66 1.38 -5.24
N LYS A 325 32.35 1.12 -5.33
CA LYS A 325 31.40 1.84 -6.19
C LYS A 325 30.46 2.66 -5.32
N VAL A 326 30.33 3.94 -5.63
CA VAL A 326 29.36 4.85 -5.00
C VAL A 326 28.34 5.24 -6.04
N THR A 327 27.05 5.14 -5.69
CA THR A 327 25.92 5.45 -6.58
C THR A 327 25.02 6.47 -5.91
N ALA A 328 24.61 7.50 -6.68
CA ALA A 328 23.53 8.41 -6.36
C ALA A 328 22.40 8.19 -7.36
N GLN A 329 21.16 8.21 -6.90
CA GLN A 329 19.98 7.96 -7.71
C GLN A 329 18.83 8.84 -7.27
N TRP A 330 18.00 9.25 -8.22
CA TRP A 330 16.80 10.02 -8.00
C TRP A 330 15.63 9.41 -8.78
N HIS A 331 14.49 9.36 -8.13
CA HIS A 331 13.20 9.00 -8.73
C HIS A 331 12.24 10.17 -8.60
N HIS A 332 11.50 10.44 -9.65
CA HIS A 332 10.41 11.39 -9.69
C HIS A 332 9.16 10.71 -10.22
N TYR A 333 8.16 10.59 -9.37
CA TYR A 333 6.85 10.03 -9.71
C TYR A 333 5.90 11.17 -10.06
N PHE A 334 5.19 11.05 -11.18
CA PHE A 334 4.20 12.01 -11.65
C PHE A 334 2.84 11.70 -11.05
N ASP A 335 2.74 11.75 -9.70
CA ASP A 335 1.53 11.34 -8.98
C ASP A 335 0.32 12.21 -9.32
N LYS A 336 0.53 13.50 -9.62
CA LYS A 336 -0.55 14.43 -10.02
C LYS A 336 -1.25 14.04 -11.33
N ASP A 337 -0.59 13.24 -12.18
CA ASP A 337 -1.10 12.82 -13.47
C ASP A 337 -1.75 11.43 -13.41
N ALA A 338 -1.76 10.80 -12.23
CA ALA A 338 -2.35 9.48 -11.99
C ALA A 338 -3.68 9.62 -11.23
N GLU A 339 -4.72 8.98 -11.74
CA GLU A 339 -6.03 8.96 -11.11
C GLU A 339 -6.19 7.70 -10.25
N ASN A 340 -6.59 7.89 -8.99
CA ASN A 340 -6.88 6.78 -8.09
C ASN A 340 -8.10 7.14 -7.23
N SER A 341 -9.16 6.34 -7.35
CA SER A 341 -10.44 6.61 -6.69
C SER A 341 -10.40 6.57 -5.16
N PHE A 342 -9.36 5.96 -4.59
CA PHE A 342 -9.21 5.79 -3.14
C PHE A 342 -7.98 6.49 -2.54
N THR A 343 -7.29 7.33 -3.31
CA THR A 343 -6.07 7.99 -2.82
C THR A 343 -6.39 9.36 -2.23
N PRO A 344 -5.75 9.74 -1.11
CA PRO A 344 -5.79 11.10 -0.59
C PRO A 344 -5.43 12.14 -1.65
N VAL A 345 -5.92 13.36 -1.50
CA VAL A 345 -5.63 14.45 -2.44
C VAL A 345 -4.12 14.67 -2.52
N ILE A 346 -3.58 14.48 -3.73
CA ILE A 346 -2.18 14.62 -4.04
C ILE A 346 -1.90 16.10 -4.31
N GLU A 347 -1.07 16.74 -3.48
CA GLU A 347 -0.70 18.15 -3.63
C GLU A 347 0.52 18.34 -4.52
N GLY A 348 1.39 17.33 -4.60
CA GLY A 348 2.61 17.37 -5.40
C GLY A 348 3.10 15.98 -5.79
N ASN A 349 4.14 15.96 -6.60
CA ASN A 349 4.78 14.74 -7.04
C ASN A 349 5.73 14.17 -5.97
N THR A 350 5.84 12.85 -5.90
CA THR A 350 6.76 12.14 -5.00
C THR A 350 8.18 12.15 -5.55
N ASN A 351 9.14 12.35 -4.66
CA ASN A 351 10.55 12.21 -4.96
C ASN A 351 11.23 11.19 -4.04
N GLU A 352 12.15 10.42 -4.60
CA GLU A 352 13.03 9.54 -3.85
C GLU A 352 14.47 9.88 -4.16
N TYR A 353 15.26 10.09 -3.11
CA TYR A 353 16.70 10.37 -3.19
C TYR A 353 17.45 9.21 -2.55
N MET A 354 18.37 8.62 -3.28
CA MET A 354 19.06 7.40 -2.87
C MET A 354 20.57 7.56 -2.99
N MET A 355 21.28 7.01 -2.01
CA MET A 355 22.71 6.78 -2.08
C MET A 355 23.03 5.34 -1.73
N GLY A 356 23.99 4.75 -2.44
CA GLY A 356 24.45 3.40 -2.19
C GLY A 356 25.95 3.27 -2.34
N VAL A 357 26.55 2.41 -1.53
CA VAL A 357 27.97 2.06 -1.59
C VAL A 357 28.08 0.54 -1.69
N GLU A 358 28.87 0.08 -2.64
CA GLU A 358 29.22 -1.33 -2.82
C GLU A 358 30.75 -1.44 -2.75
N TRP A 359 31.25 -2.35 -1.90
CA TRP A 359 32.66 -2.58 -1.71
C TRP A 359 33.02 -4.05 -1.93
N ASN A 360 33.77 -4.32 -2.99
CA ASN A 360 34.38 -5.64 -3.24
C ASN A 360 35.56 -5.82 -2.27
N ILE A 361 35.35 -6.51 -1.16
CA ILE A 361 36.39 -6.81 -0.17
C ILE A 361 37.40 -7.79 -0.78
N THR A 362 36.89 -8.76 -1.52
CA THR A 362 37.63 -9.76 -2.32
C THR A 362 36.89 -10.01 -3.62
N ASP A 363 37.43 -10.85 -4.49
CA ASP A 363 36.76 -11.30 -5.72
C ASP A 363 35.48 -12.10 -5.42
N LYS A 364 35.33 -12.65 -4.21
CA LYS A 364 34.17 -13.44 -3.81
C LYS A 364 33.20 -12.69 -2.91
N TRP A 365 33.65 -11.69 -2.15
CA TRP A 365 32.85 -11.02 -1.16
C TRP A 365 32.67 -9.54 -1.51
N LEU A 366 31.41 -9.14 -1.60
CA LEU A 366 31.01 -7.74 -1.69
C LEU A 366 30.07 -7.43 -0.54
N VAL A 367 30.32 -6.32 0.16
CA VAL A 367 29.41 -5.73 1.14
C VAL A 367 28.82 -4.46 0.59
N SER A 368 27.64 -4.10 1.03
CA SER A 368 26.97 -2.88 0.58
C SER A 368 26.08 -2.28 1.65
N ALA A 369 25.89 -0.98 1.53
CA ALA A 369 24.92 -0.23 2.31
C ALA A 369 24.31 0.87 1.42
N GLY A 370 23.13 1.34 1.81
CA GLY A 370 22.45 2.41 1.13
C GLY A 370 21.42 3.11 2.01
N VAL A 371 21.04 4.30 1.59
CA VAL A 371 20.01 5.10 2.25
C VAL A 371 19.09 5.70 1.20
N GLN A 372 17.81 5.80 1.54
CA GLN A 372 16.78 6.43 0.71
C GLN A 372 15.93 7.36 1.57
N ARG A 373 15.67 8.57 1.06
CA ARG A 373 14.58 9.43 1.52
C ARG A 373 13.47 9.37 0.49
N THR A 374 12.28 8.96 0.91
CA THR A 374 11.04 9.09 0.13
C THR A 374 10.28 10.30 0.65
N GLN A 375 10.08 11.28 -0.22
CA GLN A 375 9.34 12.50 0.08
C GLN A 375 8.02 12.48 -0.68
N LEU A 376 6.92 12.36 0.05
CA LEU A 376 5.56 12.43 -0.45
C LEU A 376 5.03 13.85 -0.27
N ASN A 377 4.23 14.31 -1.23
CA ASN A 377 3.54 15.61 -1.16
C ASN A 377 2.03 15.36 -1.23
N MET A 378 1.46 14.95 -0.10
CA MET A 378 0.03 14.64 0.06
C MET A 378 -0.57 15.53 1.14
N ASN A 379 -1.85 15.84 1.00
CA ASN A 379 -2.62 16.51 2.04
C ASN A 379 -2.93 15.53 3.18
N GLU A 380 -2.30 15.69 4.32
CA GLU A 380 -2.47 14.79 5.46
C GLU A 380 -3.92 14.80 5.99
N ASN A 381 -4.64 15.92 5.89
CA ASN A 381 -6.04 15.99 6.28
C ASN A 381 -6.97 15.16 5.38
N ALA A 382 -6.49 14.74 4.21
CA ALA A 382 -7.22 13.85 3.32
C ALA A 382 -6.88 12.36 3.56
N TYR A 383 -6.02 12.03 4.52
CA TYR A 383 -5.74 10.65 4.89
C TYR A 383 -6.96 9.98 5.53
N SER A 384 -7.06 8.70 5.29
CA SER A 384 -7.99 7.83 5.98
C SER A 384 -7.24 6.62 6.54
N ASP A 385 -7.81 6.01 7.55
CA ASP A 385 -7.29 4.77 8.14
C ASP A 385 -7.24 3.60 7.13
N MET A 386 -8.06 3.63 6.08
CA MET A 386 -7.98 2.69 4.97
C MET A 386 -6.82 2.99 4.00
N ASN A 387 -6.45 4.27 3.84
CA ASN A 387 -5.45 4.67 2.86
C ASN A 387 -4.67 5.92 3.31
N PHE A 388 -3.45 5.67 3.77
CA PHE A 388 -2.48 6.72 4.06
C PHE A 388 -1.09 6.32 3.60
N SER A 389 -0.30 7.30 3.23
CA SER A 389 1.07 7.15 2.75
C SER A 389 1.93 8.24 3.36
N ILE A 390 3.00 7.84 4.03
CA ILE A 390 3.83 8.73 4.83
C ILE A 390 5.25 8.75 4.27
N SER A 391 5.88 9.92 4.28
CA SER A 391 7.30 10.09 3.94
C SER A 391 8.19 9.24 4.86
N SER A 392 9.35 8.80 4.33
CA SER A 392 10.15 7.82 5.08
C SER A 392 11.64 7.89 4.77
N TRP A 393 12.40 7.29 5.67
CA TRP A 393 13.80 6.95 5.48
C TRP A 393 13.96 5.43 5.46
N SER A 394 14.61 4.90 4.42
CA SER A 394 15.00 3.49 4.36
C SER A 394 16.53 3.38 4.43
N ILE A 395 17.00 2.41 5.18
CA ILE A 395 18.43 2.08 5.31
C ILE A 395 18.60 0.64 4.85
N ALA A 396 19.49 0.40 3.91
CA ALA A 396 19.79 -0.92 3.41
C ALA A 396 21.19 -1.36 3.79
N ALA A 397 21.34 -2.64 4.04
CA ALA A 397 22.66 -3.27 4.21
C ALA A 397 22.62 -4.73 3.75
N GLY A 398 23.74 -5.22 3.28
CA GLY A 398 23.81 -6.62 2.88
C GLY A 398 25.13 -6.99 2.22
N LEU A 399 25.13 -8.21 1.69
CA LEU A 399 26.33 -8.80 1.11
C LEU A 399 26.00 -9.62 -0.15
N LYS A 400 27.01 -9.77 -1.02
CA LYS A 400 27.04 -10.76 -2.10
C LYS A 400 28.19 -11.71 -1.87
N TYR A 401 27.93 -12.99 -2.08
CA TYR A 401 28.94 -14.03 -2.10
C TYR A 401 28.97 -14.71 -3.48
N GLN A 402 30.10 -14.66 -4.16
CA GLN A 402 30.33 -15.35 -5.42
C GLN A 402 30.81 -16.76 -5.13
N VAL A 403 29.90 -17.74 -5.27
CA VAL A 403 30.18 -19.17 -5.01
C VAL A 403 31.19 -19.71 -6.02
N CYS A 404 30.95 -19.45 -7.29
CA CYS A 404 31.78 -19.73 -8.44
C CYS A 404 31.48 -18.73 -9.57
N ASP A 405 32.15 -18.82 -10.70
CA ASP A 405 31.96 -17.88 -11.84
C ASP A 405 30.50 -17.86 -12.37
N LEU A 406 29.75 -18.95 -12.11
CA LEU A 406 28.37 -19.10 -12.59
C LEU A 406 27.30 -18.71 -11.57
N ILE A 407 27.62 -18.69 -10.27
CA ILE A 407 26.61 -18.58 -9.21
C ILE A 407 27.02 -17.52 -8.18
N GLY A 408 26.16 -16.53 -7.98
CA GLY A 408 26.26 -15.53 -6.93
C GLY A 408 25.04 -15.57 -6.01
N ILE A 409 25.25 -15.34 -4.71
CA ILE A 409 24.20 -15.24 -3.69
C ILE A 409 24.17 -13.82 -3.16
N ASN A 410 23.00 -13.20 -3.11
CA ASN A 410 22.79 -11.86 -2.53
C ASN A 410 21.90 -11.98 -1.31
N LEU A 411 22.26 -11.30 -0.24
CA LEU A 411 21.48 -11.15 0.98
C LEU A 411 21.35 -9.67 1.31
N GLY A 412 20.16 -9.25 1.69
CA GLY A 412 19.91 -7.85 2.04
C GLY A 412 18.82 -7.70 3.09
N VAL A 413 18.90 -6.60 3.83
CA VAL A 413 17.91 -6.16 4.82
C VAL A 413 17.71 -4.66 4.70
N MET A 414 16.47 -4.22 4.87
CA MET A 414 16.08 -2.82 4.71
C MET A 414 14.96 -2.44 5.69
N PRO A 415 15.28 -1.98 6.90
CA PRO A 415 14.33 -1.27 7.73
C PRO A 415 13.94 0.07 7.11
N THR A 416 12.68 0.46 7.31
CA THR A 416 12.14 1.75 6.90
C THR A 416 11.48 2.44 8.08
N ILE A 417 11.89 3.66 8.35
CA ILE A 417 11.39 4.55 9.40
C ILE A 417 10.52 5.59 8.72
N TYR A 418 9.28 5.72 9.17
CA TYR A 418 8.32 6.66 8.62
C TYR A 418 8.24 7.91 9.47
N ASP A 419 7.96 9.04 8.83
CA ASP A 419 7.57 10.25 9.53
C ASP A 419 6.21 10.01 10.21
N GLU A 420 5.81 10.88 11.13
CA GLU A 420 4.45 10.87 11.68
C GLU A 420 3.56 11.75 10.81
N ALA A 421 2.31 11.37 10.61
CA ALA A 421 1.32 12.18 9.92
C ALA A 421 0.07 12.36 10.80
N VAL A 422 -0.52 13.55 10.77
CA VAL A 422 -1.67 13.90 11.58
C VAL A 422 -2.78 14.45 10.70
N ALA A 423 -3.95 13.82 10.74
CA ALA A 423 -5.16 14.35 10.13
C ALA A 423 -6.12 14.86 11.20
N MET A 424 -6.67 16.03 10.96
CA MET A 424 -7.71 16.65 11.81
C MET A 424 -8.91 16.99 10.95
N GLY A 425 -10.10 16.80 11.47
CA GLY A 425 -11.32 17.13 10.75
C GLY A 425 -12.56 17.07 11.61
N LYS A 426 -13.70 17.18 10.96
CA LYS A 426 -15.01 17.01 11.57
C LYS A 426 -15.71 15.81 10.94
N VAL A 427 -16.34 15.00 11.78
CA VAL A 427 -17.24 13.94 11.29
C VAL A 427 -18.50 14.62 10.73
N ALA A 428 -18.82 14.37 9.46
CA ALA A 428 -19.87 15.08 8.74
C ALA A 428 -21.22 15.03 9.45
N ASP A 429 -21.62 13.86 9.93
CA ASP A 429 -22.96 13.64 10.53
C ASP A 429 -23.10 14.22 11.94
N SER A 430 -22.03 14.24 12.73
CA SER A 430 -22.06 14.75 14.11
C SER A 430 -21.53 16.17 14.26
N GLY A 431 -20.75 16.65 13.30
CA GLY A 431 -20.05 17.94 13.40
C GLY A 431 -18.93 17.98 14.45
N LEU A 432 -18.65 16.85 15.12
CA LEU A 432 -17.63 16.76 16.18
C LEU A 432 -16.23 16.61 15.58
N ASP A 433 -15.25 17.23 16.25
CA ASP A 433 -13.85 17.18 15.84
C ASP A 433 -13.24 15.80 16.12
N PHE A 434 -12.36 15.36 15.23
CA PHE A 434 -11.51 14.20 15.42
C PHE A 434 -10.05 14.51 15.08
N GLN A 435 -9.15 13.73 15.64
CA GLN A 435 -7.72 13.71 15.28
C GLN A 435 -7.25 12.27 15.13
N ASP A 436 -6.62 11.99 14.00
CA ASP A 436 -5.97 10.71 13.73
C ASP A 436 -4.46 10.92 13.57
N VAL A 437 -3.67 10.18 14.33
CA VAL A 437 -2.21 10.13 14.21
C VAL A 437 -1.83 8.82 13.55
N TYR A 438 -1.17 8.90 12.41
CA TYR A 438 -0.79 7.75 11.58
C TYR A 438 0.68 7.43 11.77
N ASN A 439 0.96 6.20 12.16
CA ASN A 439 2.29 5.65 12.28
C ASN A 439 2.44 4.37 11.46
N ARG A 440 3.66 4.11 10.99
CA ARG A 440 3.99 2.92 10.22
C ARG A 440 5.40 2.47 10.53
N THR A 441 5.62 1.15 10.57
CA THR A 441 6.94 0.55 10.60
C THR A 441 7.05 -0.47 9.47
N SER A 442 8.26 -0.69 8.95
CA SER A 442 8.49 -1.73 7.96
C SER A 442 9.92 -2.23 8.02
N ILE A 443 10.09 -3.53 7.86
CA ILE A 443 11.37 -4.16 7.61
C ILE A 443 11.21 -5.17 6.48
N ALA A 444 12.12 -5.11 5.50
CA ALA A 444 12.20 -6.09 4.43
C ALA A 444 13.58 -6.77 4.47
N TRP A 445 13.61 -8.05 4.15
CA TRP A 445 14.86 -8.82 3.97
C TRP A 445 14.68 -9.81 2.84
N GLY A 446 15.76 -10.31 2.29
CA GLY A 446 15.63 -11.22 1.15
C GLY A 446 16.92 -11.86 0.72
N ILE A 447 16.74 -12.87 -0.11
CA ILE A 447 17.78 -13.65 -0.75
C ILE A 447 17.61 -13.60 -2.27
N GLY A 448 18.72 -13.51 -2.99
CA GLY A 448 18.75 -13.57 -4.45
C GLY A 448 19.86 -14.50 -4.93
N LEU A 449 19.57 -15.24 -5.97
CA LEU A 449 20.51 -16.09 -6.67
C LEU A 449 20.72 -15.55 -8.08
N ASP A 450 21.97 -15.29 -8.43
CA ASP A 450 22.37 -14.91 -9.78
C ASP A 450 23.05 -16.09 -10.45
N PHE A 451 22.59 -16.41 -11.64
CA PHE A 451 23.17 -17.45 -12.49
C PHE A 451 23.65 -16.83 -13.80
N LYS A 452 24.79 -17.30 -14.28
CA LYS A 452 25.36 -16.95 -15.57
C LYS A 452 25.73 -18.21 -16.33
N PHE A 453 25.26 -18.36 -17.57
CA PHE A 453 25.49 -19.52 -18.42
C PHE A 453 25.94 -19.07 -19.82
N GLY A 454 26.87 -19.84 -20.41
CA GLY A 454 27.34 -19.62 -21.77
C GLY A 454 28.36 -18.47 -21.87
N LYS A 455 29.26 -18.61 -22.81
CA LYS A 455 30.11 -17.52 -23.33
C LYS A 455 29.68 -17.22 -24.75
#